data_370c1da2d826c2159cab715309808b09
#
_entry.id   370c1da2d826c2159cab715309808b09
#
_cell.length_a   1.000
_cell.length_b   1.000
_cell.length_c   1.000
_cell.angle_alpha   90.00
_cell.angle_beta   90.00
_cell.angle_gamma   90.00
#
_symmetry.space_group_name_H-M   'P 1'
#
loop_
_entity.id
_entity.type
_entity.pdbx_description
1 polymer ?
#
loop_
_entity_poly.entity_id
_entity_poly.type
_entity_poly.pdbx_seq_one_letter_code
_entity_poly.pdbx_strand_id
1 'polypeptide(L)'
;MLFRSVAVVADSTWNAFNATKALRVQWNEGAAVSLDSDEMAKQAAVLAKAAPSAALTPGVKAVEAAYHYPFLAHATLEPQNCTARFQNGVMEMWCPSQIPGSGQRLVIQGLGLAARDVVVHVPRLGGGFGRRGSNEFSLEVAAIAKKMEGTPVKLTWLREQDFAHDNYRSNGWHYFHAGLDEAGKVVALHDSFVKMEGGPGDMTGGGFPFNAVPGARVQSSKLPAGVPTGYWRAPGDNGNTWATQSFVDELAHAAGRDPLAFSLDLLAAIPSAASPEGAGRGRGERDGGFDGTKMMAVLKRATEIAGWGKPRPRGEGQGFAITHSNNAYVAIVADVAVSREGELTIQKLTAVVDAGLIINLSSAESQVQGAMLDGISAAWFQKITIRRGAAAETNFDGYPMMRMNHSPPVVEVHFIKSVSPPTGLGEPGLPPAAPAVCNAIFAATGKRIRTLPIVGESLKWS
;
A
#
# COMPACT_ATOMS: atom_id res chain seq x y z
N MET A 1 -5.07 9.89 -30.06
CA MET A 1 -4.05 10.88 -29.60
C MET A 1 -3.28 10.19 -28.49
N LEU A 2 -1.99 9.92 -28.69
CA LEU A 2 -1.16 9.17 -27.74
C LEU A 2 -0.79 9.97 -26.48
N PHE A 3 -0.66 11.29 -26.60
CA PHE A 3 -0.22 12.17 -25.52
C PHE A 3 -1.07 13.43 -25.45
N ARG A 4 -1.26 13.93 -24.22
CA ARG A 4 -1.85 15.23 -23.91
C ARG A 4 -0.79 16.10 -23.23
N SER A 5 0.40 16.16 -23.83
CA SER A 5 1.59 16.80 -23.26
C SER A 5 2.32 17.62 -24.33
N VAL A 6 3.10 18.59 -23.87
CA VAL A 6 4.02 19.38 -24.68
C VAL A 6 5.43 19.07 -24.18
N ALA A 7 6.31 18.67 -25.09
CA ALA A 7 7.72 18.44 -24.79
C ALA A 7 8.57 19.62 -25.29
N VAL A 8 9.53 20.06 -24.47
CA VAL A 8 10.55 21.01 -24.84
C VAL A 8 11.89 20.29 -24.92
N VAL A 9 12.58 20.41 -26.03
CA VAL A 9 13.88 19.83 -26.27
C VAL A 9 14.91 20.94 -26.39
N ALA A 10 16.04 20.79 -25.69
CA ALA A 10 17.15 21.73 -25.72
C ALA A 10 18.49 20.96 -25.63
N ASP A 11 19.60 21.67 -25.82
CA ASP A 11 20.97 21.16 -25.74
C ASP A 11 21.40 20.82 -24.29
N SER A 12 20.67 21.31 -23.30
CA SER A 12 20.90 20.99 -21.89
C SER A 12 19.59 20.84 -21.11
N THR A 13 19.60 20.03 -20.05
CA THR A 13 18.49 19.87 -19.13
C THR A 13 18.03 21.20 -18.53
N TRP A 14 18.99 22.09 -18.19
CA TRP A 14 18.69 23.41 -17.64
C TRP A 14 17.91 24.30 -18.62
N ASN A 15 18.34 24.36 -19.90
CA ASN A 15 17.69 25.11 -20.94
C ASN A 15 16.27 24.56 -21.21
N ALA A 16 16.10 23.24 -21.23
CA ALA A 16 14.80 22.61 -21.39
C ALA A 16 13.84 22.99 -20.24
N PHE A 17 14.30 22.92 -18.98
CA PHE A 17 13.49 23.31 -17.83
C PHE A 17 13.11 24.79 -17.83
N ASN A 18 14.03 25.68 -18.17
CA ASN A 18 13.73 27.12 -18.25
C ASN A 18 12.75 27.42 -19.37
N ALA A 19 12.92 26.80 -20.53
CA ALA A 19 12.00 26.97 -21.64
C ALA A 19 10.59 26.42 -21.33
N THR A 20 10.50 25.30 -20.58
CA THR A 20 9.22 24.77 -20.11
C THR A 20 8.47 25.78 -19.23
N LYS A 21 9.17 26.53 -18.35
CA LYS A 21 8.58 27.58 -17.52
C LYS A 21 8.07 28.77 -18.33
N ALA A 22 8.65 29.03 -19.51
CA ALA A 22 8.25 30.11 -20.40
C ALA A 22 7.04 29.77 -21.28
N LEU A 23 6.62 28.51 -21.33
CA LEU A 23 5.46 28.07 -22.10
C LEU A 23 4.16 28.69 -21.54
N ARG A 24 3.32 29.14 -22.45
CA ARG A 24 1.93 29.51 -22.13
C ARG A 24 1.01 28.51 -22.80
N VAL A 25 0.55 27.55 -22.04
CA VAL A 25 -0.33 26.48 -22.53
C VAL A 25 -1.72 26.68 -21.97
N GLN A 26 -2.72 26.69 -22.86
CA GLN A 26 -4.10 26.64 -22.44
C GLN A 26 -4.61 25.21 -22.52
N TRP A 27 -4.95 24.65 -21.37
CA TRP A 27 -5.45 23.28 -21.23
C TRP A 27 -6.97 23.26 -21.26
N ASN A 28 -7.53 22.26 -21.92
CA ASN A 28 -8.94 21.91 -21.75
C ASN A 28 -9.02 20.80 -20.72
N GLU A 29 -9.43 21.13 -19.50
CA GLU A 29 -9.51 20.22 -18.37
C GLU A 29 -10.63 19.17 -18.52
N GLY A 30 -11.61 19.43 -19.41
CA GLY A 30 -12.71 18.52 -19.67
C GLY A 30 -13.50 18.15 -18.42
N ALA A 31 -13.96 16.90 -18.34
CA ALA A 31 -14.71 16.38 -17.19
C ALA A 31 -13.86 16.18 -15.93
N ALA A 32 -12.53 16.19 -16.04
CA ALA A 32 -11.64 15.98 -14.88
C ALA A 32 -11.80 17.07 -13.81
N VAL A 33 -12.24 18.27 -14.20
CA VAL A 33 -12.48 19.39 -13.28
C VAL A 33 -13.51 19.07 -12.17
N SER A 34 -14.38 18.08 -12.38
CA SER A 34 -15.36 17.63 -11.38
C SER A 34 -14.81 16.65 -10.36
N LEU A 35 -13.58 16.14 -10.56
CA LEU A 35 -12.97 15.19 -9.63
C LEU A 35 -12.47 15.92 -8.38
N ASP A 36 -12.95 15.49 -7.23
CA ASP A 36 -12.62 16.07 -5.92
C ASP A 36 -12.66 14.99 -4.84
N SER A 37 -11.66 14.96 -3.96
CA SER A 37 -11.54 13.94 -2.91
C SER A 37 -12.72 13.94 -1.93
N ASP A 38 -13.26 15.13 -1.59
CA ASP A 38 -14.39 15.21 -0.65
C ASP A 38 -15.67 14.70 -1.30
N GLU A 39 -15.85 14.94 -2.61
CA GLU A 39 -16.99 14.43 -3.35
C GLU A 39 -16.90 12.90 -3.53
N MET A 40 -15.70 12.36 -3.77
CA MET A 40 -15.47 10.92 -3.79
C MET A 40 -15.84 10.27 -2.46
N ALA A 41 -15.51 10.88 -1.32
CA ALA A 41 -15.88 10.38 0.00
C ALA A 41 -17.41 10.35 0.21
N LYS A 42 -18.14 11.38 -0.25
CA LYS A 42 -19.60 11.40 -0.19
C LYS A 42 -20.21 10.28 -1.04
N GLN A 43 -19.72 10.12 -2.27
CA GLN A 43 -20.18 9.06 -3.18
C GLN A 43 -19.89 7.66 -2.62
N ALA A 44 -18.72 7.47 -2.00
CA ALA A 44 -18.38 6.21 -1.34
C ALA A 44 -19.36 5.88 -0.21
N ALA A 45 -19.73 6.84 0.61
CA ALA A 45 -20.72 6.65 1.68
C ALA A 45 -22.11 6.30 1.13
N VAL A 46 -22.52 6.84 -0.01
CA VAL A 46 -23.78 6.49 -0.69
C VAL A 46 -23.74 5.06 -1.21
N LEU A 47 -22.64 4.67 -1.89
CA LEU A 47 -22.46 3.31 -2.42
C LEU A 47 -22.46 2.25 -1.29
N ALA A 48 -21.80 2.56 -0.18
CA ALA A 48 -21.76 1.64 0.97
C ALA A 48 -23.16 1.42 1.60
N LYS A 49 -23.97 2.47 1.70
CA LYS A 49 -25.35 2.36 2.22
C LYS A 49 -26.27 1.58 1.30
N ALA A 50 -26.02 1.60 0.00
CA ALA A 50 -26.78 0.82 -0.98
C ALA A 50 -26.42 -0.67 -0.97
N ALA A 51 -25.29 -1.04 -0.36
CA ALA A 51 -24.86 -2.42 -0.23
C ALA A 51 -25.69 -3.12 0.86
N PRO A 52 -26.32 -4.28 0.57
CA PRO A 52 -27.10 -4.99 1.56
C PRO A 52 -26.21 -5.51 2.69
N SER A 53 -26.37 -4.97 3.89
CA SER A 53 -25.78 -5.58 5.10
C SER A 53 -26.56 -6.85 5.44
N ALA A 54 -25.86 -7.92 5.83
CA ALA A 54 -26.52 -9.09 6.36
C ALA A 54 -27.24 -8.72 7.66
N ALA A 55 -28.53 -9.02 7.76
CA ALA A 55 -29.25 -8.86 9.01
C ALA A 55 -28.62 -9.76 10.09
N LEU A 56 -28.26 -9.15 11.23
CA LEU A 56 -27.80 -9.93 12.38
C LEU A 56 -28.92 -10.67 13.04
N THR A 57 -28.65 -11.88 13.51
CA THR A 57 -29.60 -12.67 14.28
C THR A 57 -29.94 -11.96 15.62
N PRO A 58 -31.18 -12.01 16.12
CA PRO A 58 -31.51 -11.48 17.44
C PRO A 58 -30.55 -12.01 18.54
N GLY A 59 -30.14 -11.14 19.46
CA GLY A 59 -29.17 -11.47 20.52
C GLY A 59 -27.72 -11.33 20.18
N VAL A 60 -27.37 -11.03 18.93
CA VAL A 60 -26.00 -10.76 18.50
C VAL A 60 -25.65 -9.29 18.72
N LYS A 61 -24.48 -9.02 19.35
CA LYS A 61 -23.96 -7.67 19.54
C LYS A 61 -23.37 -7.14 18.23
N ALA A 62 -23.95 -6.09 17.67
CA ALA A 62 -23.45 -5.43 16.48
C ALA A 62 -22.19 -4.60 16.78
N VAL A 63 -21.20 -4.66 15.90
CA VAL A 63 -20.01 -3.80 15.88
C VAL A 63 -19.85 -3.23 14.49
N GLU A 64 -19.82 -1.91 14.39
CA GLU A 64 -19.72 -1.18 13.12
C GLU A 64 -18.54 -0.20 13.16
N ALA A 65 -17.81 -0.11 12.06
CA ALA A 65 -16.76 0.86 11.89
C ALA A 65 -16.55 1.21 10.41
N ALA A 66 -16.21 2.47 10.13
CA ALA A 66 -15.82 2.94 8.81
C ALA A 66 -14.35 3.33 8.82
N TYR A 67 -13.59 2.85 7.83
CA TYR A 67 -12.17 3.14 7.66
C TYR A 67 -11.91 3.78 6.31
N HIS A 68 -11.05 4.78 6.29
CA HIS A 68 -10.67 5.47 5.07
C HIS A 68 -9.16 5.69 5.00
N TYR A 69 -8.58 5.38 3.83
CA TYR A 69 -7.20 5.73 3.49
C TYR A 69 -7.13 6.51 2.18
N PRO A 70 -6.29 7.59 2.10
CA PRO A 70 -6.24 8.50 0.96
C PRO A 70 -5.44 7.92 -0.20
N PHE A 71 -5.40 8.63 -1.33
CA PHE A 71 -4.39 8.40 -2.35
C PHE A 71 -2.99 8.66 -1.81
N LEU A 72 -1.99 7.90 -2.33
CA LEU A 72 -0.57 8.12 -2.04
C LEU A 72 0.22 8.26 -3.33
N ALA A 73 1.20 9.17 -3.32
CA ALA A 73 2.24 9.22 -4.35
C ALA A 73 3.38 8.26 -4.00
N HIS A 74 4.08 7.78 -5.03
CA HIS A 74 5.28 6.94 -4.84
C HIS A 74 6.45 7.76 -4.28
N ALA A 75 6.56 9.03 -4.66
CA ALA A 75 7.55 9.98 -4.17
C ALA A 75 9.00 9.44 -4.20
N THR A 76 9.35 8.68 -5.24
CA THR A 76 10.69 8.14 -5.42
C THR A 76 11.72 9.27 -5.44
N LEU A 77 12.88 9.11 -4.78
CA LEU A 77 13.90 10.17 -4.76
C LEU A 77 14.43 10.54 -6.15
N GLU A 78 14.53 9.58 -7.03
CA GLU A 78 14.81 9.81 -8.45
C GLU A 78 13.49 9.99 -9.21
N PRO A 79 13.16 11.21 -9.71
CA PRO A 79 11.98 11.42 -10.57
C PRO A 79 12.05 10.58 -11.85
N GLN A 80 10.92 10.42 -12.52
CA GLN A 80 10.87 9.61 -13.74
C GLN A 80 11.82 10.18 -14.81
N ASN A 81 12.60 9.30 -15.41
CA ASN A 81 13.54 9.63 -16.47
C ASN A 81 13.77 8.42 -17.38
N CYS A 82 14.19 8.69 -18.59
CA CYS A 82 14.61 7.67 -19.55
C CYS A 82 15.40 8.35 -20.67
N THR A 83 16.38 7.67 -21.25
CA THR A 83 17.07 8.11 -22.46
C THR A 83 16.67 7.19 -23.62
N ALA A 84 16.40 7.76 -24.79
CA ALA A 84 16.12 7.00 -26.00
C ALA A 84 16.85 7.60 -27.21
N ARG A 85 17.22 6.72 -28.15
CA ARG A 85 17.74 7.07 -29.47
C ARG A 85 17.00 6.25 -30.51
N PHE A 86 16.50 6.94 -31.53
CA PHE A 86 15.94 6.28 -32.72
C PHE A 86 16.90 6.48 -33.90
N GLN A 87 17.37 5.39 -34.48
CA GLN A 87 18.29 5.43 -35.62
C GLN A 87 18.12 4.22 -36.50
N ASN A 88 18.06 4.42 -37.82
CA ASN A 88 17.96 3.35 -38.81
C ASN A 88 16.81 2.36 -38.52
N GLY A 89 15.67 2.87 -38.06
CA GLY A 89 14.49 2.07 -37.73
C GLY A 89 14.54 1.39 -36.33
N VAL A 90 15.65 1.49 -35.60
CA VAL A 90 15.83 0.87 -34.28
C VAL A 90 15.64 1.91 -33.17
N MET A 91 14.81 1.58 -32.18
CA MET A 91 14.63 2.32 -30.95
C MET A 91 15.47 1.70 -29.84
N GLU A 92 16.48 2.39 -29.37
CA GLU A 92 17.34 1.99 -28.27
C GLU A 92 17.05 2.86 -27.05
N MET A 93 16.78 2.22 -25.89
CA MET A 93 16.37 2.94 -24.67
C MET A 93 17.21 2.51 -23.46
N TRP A 94 17.59 3.48 -22.63
CA TRP A 94 18.16 3.28 -21.28
C TRP A 94 17.10 3.70 -20.27
N CYS A 95 16.34 2.72 -19.80
CA CYS A 95 15.13 2.93 -19.01
C CYS A 95 15.26 2.27 -17.64
N PRO A 96 15.26 3.04 -16.53
CA PRO A 96 15.29 2.52 -15.17
C PRO A 96 13.89 1.98 -14.79
N SER A 97 13.56 0.80 -15.26
CA SER A 97 12.24 0.17 -15.15
C SER A 97 12.27 -1.04 -14.21
N GLN A 98 11.18 -1.22 -13.43
CA GLN A 98 10.93 -2.44 -12.66
C GLN A 98 10.38 -3.59 -13.53
N ILE A 99 9.74 -3.26 -14.66
CA ILE A 99 9.14 -4.21 -15.60
C ILE A 99 9.52 -3.83 -17.04
N PRO A 100 10.80 -4.00 -17.44
CA PRO A 100 11.29 -3.50 -18.72
C PRO A 100 10.55 -4.09 -19.96
N GLY A 101 10.12 -5.34 -19.87
CA GLY A 101 9.31 -5.94 -20.93
C GLY A 101 7.93 -5.30 -21.12
N SER A 102 7.37 -4.67 -20.09
CA SER A 102 6.15 -3.86 -20.20
C SER A 102 6.43 -2.55 -20.93
N GLY A 103 7.54 -1.87 -20.58
CA GLY A 103 7.96 -0.65 -21.26
C GLY A 103 8.26 -0.89 -22.75
N GLN A 104 8.95 -1.99 -23.07
CA GLN A 104 9.19 -2.39 -24.45
C GLN A 104 7.88 -2.57 -25.23
N ARG A 105 6.90 -3.31 -24.65
CA ARG A 105 5.60 -3.51 -25.31
C ARG A 105 4.83 -2.21 -25.52
N LEU A 106 4.87 -1.29 -24.55
CA LEU A 106 4.24 0.05 -24.70
C LEU A 106 4.81 0.80 -25.90
N VAL A 107 6.13 0.79 -26.07
CA VAL A 107 6.81 1.48 -27.18
C VAL A 107 6.50 0.80 -28.53
N ILE A 108 6.53 -0.53 -28.57
CA ILE A 108 6.16 -1.32 -29.78
C ILE A 108 4.74 -0.93 -30.23
N GLN A 109 3.77 -1.00 -29.32
CA GLN A 109 2.37 -0.73 -29.63
C GLN A 109 2.11 0.75 -29.92
N GLY A 110 2.68 1.64 -29.11
CA GLY A 110 2.47 3.07 -29.21
C GLY A 110 3.09 3.71 -30.46
N LEU A 111 4.21 3.18 -30.96
CA LEU A 111 4.93 3.74 -32.10
C LEU A 111 4.87 2.90 -33.36
N GLY A 112 4.22 1.73 -33.32
CA GLY A 112 4.10 0.82 -34.46
C GLY A 112 5.44 0.23 -34.89
N LEU A 113 6.33 -0.08 -33.93
CA LEU A 113 7.63 -0.68 -34.20
C LEU A 113 7.57 -2.21 -34.11
N ALA A 114 8.49 -2.92 -34.81
CA ALA A 114 8.61 -4.34 -34.62
C ALA A 114 9.37 -4.65 -33.30
N ALA A 115 9.04 -5.77 -32.67
CA ALA A 115 9.65 -6.14 -31.39
C ALA A 115 11.19 -6.24 -31.43
N ARG A 116 11.73 -6.71 -32.56
CA ARG A 116 13.19 -6.82 -32.82
C ARG A 116 13.89 -5.45 -32.91
N ASP A 117 13.13 -4.39 -33.19
CA ASP A 117 13.65 -3.05 -33.44
C ASP A 117 13.54 -2.16 -32.18
N VAL A 118 13.16 -2.73 -31.01
CA VAL A 118 13.10 -2.03 -29.73
C VAL A 118 14.00 -2.71 -28.71
N VAL A 119 15.10 -2.05 -28.35
CA VAL A 119 16.11 -2.53 -27.41
C VAL A 119 16.03 -1.73 -26.11
N VAL A 120 15.97 -2.42 -24.98
CA VAL A 120 15.89 -1.80 -23.65
C VAL A 120 17.07 -2.22 -22.79
N HIS A 121 17.88 -1.23 -22.40
CA HIS A 121 18.91 -1.38 -21.38
C HIS A 121 18.35 -0.90 -20.04
N VAL A 122 18.56 -1.67 -18.99
CA VAL A 122 18.05 -1.36 -17.65
C VAL A 122 19.21 -0.90 -16.75
N PRO A 123 19.40 0.41 -16.56
CA PRO A 123 20.36 0.92 -15.58
C PRO A 123 19.80 0.73 -14.15
N ARG A 124 20.67 0.95 -13.15
CA ARG A 124 20.22 1.05 -11.76
C ARG A 124 19.21 2.19 -11.61
N LEU A 125 18.21 2.00 -10.77
CA LEU A 125 17.16 2.98 -10.51
C LEU A 125 17.24 3.50 -9.07
N GLY A 126 16.88 4.76 -8.88
CA GLY A 126 16.88 5.47 -7.60
C GLY A 126 15.57 5.34 -6.83
N GLY A 127 15.08 4.09 -6.73
CA GLY A 127 13.80 3.73 -6.13
C GLY A 127 12.69 3.56 -7.17
N GLY A 128 11.74 2.70 -6.84
CA GLY A 128 10.59 2.42 -7.71
C GLY A 128 9.30 2.28 -6.93
N PHE A 129 9.26 1.35 -5.97
CA PHE A 129 8.11 1.09 -5.09
C PHE A 129 6.79 0.80 -5.83
N GLY A 130 6.88 0.40 -7.11
CA GLY A 130 5.74 0.23 -8.02
C GLY A 130 5.70 1.28 -9.15
N ARG A 131 6.14 2.52 -8.93
CA ARG A 131 6.06 3.63 -9.87
C ARG A 131 6.66 3.31 -11.24
N ARG A 132 7.80 2.63 -11.25
CA ARG A 132 8.53 2.29 -12.47
C ARG A 132 8.04 1.00 -13.13
N GLY A 133 6.89 0.48 -12.69
CA GLY A 133 6.17 -0.61 -13.35
C GLY A 133 5.26 -0.13 -14.49
N SER A 134 4.76 1.10 -14.42
CA SER A 134 3.81 1.67 -15.41
C SER A 134 4.48 2.02 -16.73
N ASN A 135 5.73 2.50 -16.70
CA ASN A 135 6.61 2.76 -17.88
C ASN A 135 6.12 3.80 -18.91
N GLU A 136 5.12 4.65 -18.62
CA GLU A 136 4.60 5.65 -19.57
C GLU A 136 5.69 6.64 -20.02
N PHE A 137 6.61 7.00 -19.12
CA PHE A 137 7.75 7.88 -19.40
C PHE A 137 8.69 7.29 -20.47
N SER A 138 8.74 5.96 -20.63
CA SER A 138 9.52 5.31 -21.69
C SER A 138 8.91 5.54 -23.07
N LEU A 139 7.57 5.50 -23.16
CA LEU A 139 6.86 5.80 -24.40
C LEU A 139 6.98 7.28 -24.78
N GLU A 140 6.94 8.18 -23.79
CA GLU A 140 7.10 9.62 -24.02
C GLU A 140 8.45 9.93 -24.67
N VAL A 141 9.56 9.47 -24.07
CA VAL A 141 10.90 9.73 -24.62
C VAL A 141 11.10 9.05 -25.97
N ALA A 142 10.56 7.84 -26.16
CA ALA A 142 10.67 7.15 -27.44
C ALA A 142 9.93 7.90 -28.56
N ALA A 143 8.77 8.50 -28.25
CA ALA A 143 8.04 9.32 -29.21
C ALA A 143 8.80 10.61 -29.59
N ILE A 144 9.49 11.23 -28.63
CA ILE A 144 10.34 12.40 -28.90
C ILE A 144 11.56 11.98 -29.74
N ALA A 145 12.27 10.92 -29.34
CA ALA A 145 13.44 10.42 -30.05
C ALA A 145 13.12 10.03 -31.50
N LYS A 146 11.94 9.46 -31.76
CA LYS A 146 11.49 9.15 -33.12
C LYS A 146 11.33 10.40 -34.01
N LYS A 147 11.12 11.59 -33.41
CA LYS A 147 11.08 12.87 -34.12
C LYS A 147 12.46 13.51 -34.31
N MET A 148 13.48 12.99 -33.60
CA MET A 148 14.84 13.49 -33.58
C MET A 148 15.84 12.41 -34.00
N GLU A 149 15.59 11.79 -35.15
CA GLU A 149 16.37 10.64 -35.64
C GLU A 149 17.87 10.88 -35.54
N GLY A 150 18.60 9.90 -35.03
CA GLY A 150 20.06 9.94 -34.82
C GLY A 150 20.50 10.65 -33.52
N THR A 151 19.66 11.46 -32.90
CA THR A 151 20.00 12.21 -31.70
C THR A 151 19.50 11.49 -30.45
N PRO A 152 20.39 11.18 -29.46
CA PRO A 152 19.94 10.71 -28.15
C PRO A 152 19.14 11.79 -27.41
N VAL A 153 17.97 11.42 -26.91
CA VAL A 153 17.09 12.31 -26.11
C VAL A 153 16.98 11.75 -24.69
N LYS A 154 17.30 12.58 -23.70
CA LYS A 154 17.09 12.27 -22.28
C LYS A 154 15.87 13.02 -21.76
N LEU A 155 14.82 12.31 -21.42
CA LEU A 155 13.68 12.84 -20.68
C LEU A 155 14.00 12.82 -19.19
N THR A 156 13.72 13.93 -18.52
CA THR A 156 13.78 14.02 -17.05
C THR A 156 12.58 14.82 -16.57
N TRP A 157 11.79 14.22 -15.70
CA TRP A 157 10.67 14.91 -15.05
C TRP A 157 11.19 15.75 -13.88
N LEU A 158 10.53 16.89 -13.65
CA LEU A 158 10.66 17.63 -12.40
C LEU A 158 9.92 16.89 -11.27
N ARG A 159 10.26 17.20 -10.03
CA ARG A 159 9.58 16.63 -8.87
C ARG A 159 8.08 16.91 -8.90
N GLU A 160 7.71 18.12 -9.25
CA GLU A 160 6.32 18.54 -9.34
C GLU A 160 5.54 17.78 -10.43
N GLN A 161 6.21 17.45 -11.52
CA GLN A 161 5.62 16.62 -12.58
C GLN A 161 5.44 15.17 -12.13
N ASP A 162 6.43 14.62 -11.42
CA ASP A 162 6.39 13.26 -10.89
C ASP A 162 5.23 13.08 -9.89
N PHE A 163 4.98 14.07 -9.03
CA PHE A 163 3.82 14.07 -8.14
C PHE A 163 2.50 14.27 -8.88
N ALA A 164 2.43 15.24 -9.79
CA ALA A 164 1.19 15.60 -10.49
C ALA A 164 0.72 14.53 -11.48
N HIS A 165 1.64 13.71 -12.00
CA HIS A 165 1.37 12.66 -12.99
C HIS A 165 1.71 11.26 -12.49
N ASP A 166 1.65 11.06 -11.18
CA ASP A 166 1.85 9.74 -10.61
C ASP A 166 0.67 8.80 -10.92
N ASN A 167 0.94 7.52 -10.90
CA ASN A 167 -0.08 6.46 -10.83
C ASN A 167 -0.31 6.15 -9.34
N TYR A 168 -1.14 6.94 -8.67
CA TYR A 168 -1.27 6.91 -7.22
C TYR A 168 -1.70 5.54 -6.68
N ARG A 169 -1.26 5.18 -5.48
CA ARG A 169 -1.97 4.17 -4.72
C ARG A 169 -3.41 4.63 -4.52
N SER A 170 -4.36 3.81 -4.95
CA SER A 170 -5.77 4.14 -4.83
C SER A 170 -6.18 4.40 -3.37
N ASN A 171 -7.05 5.38 -3.18
CA ASN A 171 -7.82 5.51 -1.95
C ASN A 171 -8.79 4.33 -1.76
N GLY A 172 -9.33 4.19 -0.54
CA GLY A 172 -10.33 3.17 -0.25
C GLY A 172 -11.12 3.47 1.01
N TRP A 173 -12.36 3.00 1.03
CA TRP A 173 -13.29 3.12 2.15
C TRP A 173 -13.86 1.74 2.47
N HIS A 174 -13.69 1.33 3.72
CA HIS A 174 -14.25 0.10 4.26
C HIS A 174 -15.36 0.45 5.25
N TYR A 175 -16.50 -0.20 5.11
CA TYR A 175 -17.61 -0.07 6.02
C TYR A 175 -17.92 -1.46 6.58
N PHE A 176 -17.35 -1.72 7.75
CA PHE A 176 -17.50 -3.01 8.43
C PHE A 176 -18.78 -3.07 9.24
N HIS A 177 -19.43 -4.22 9.18
CA HIS A 177 -20.55 -4.60 10.02
C HIS A 177 -20.33 -6.04 10.48
N ALA A 178 -20.18 -6.26 11.77
CA ALA A 178 -19.92 -7.57 12.35
C ALA A 178 -20.86 -7.86 13.51
N GLY A 179 -21.06 -9.14 13.80
CA GLY A 179 -21.84 -9.63 14.91
C GLY A 179 -20.99 -10.48 15.85
N LEU A 180 -21.10 -10.21 17.17
CA LEU A 180 -20.52 -11.02 18.23
C LEU A 180 -21.65 -11.73 18.99
N ASP A 181 -21.51 -13.04 19.22
CA ASP A 181 -22.39 -13.79 20.08
C ASP A 181 -22.12 -13.50 21.58
N GLU A 182 -22.88 -14.12 22.47
CA GLU A 182 -22.75 -13.96 23.93
C GLU A 182 -21.39 -14.40 24.47
N ALA A 183 -20.70 -15.31 23.76
CA ALA A 183 -19.33 -15.74 24.09
C ALA A 183 -18.25 -14.82 23.51
N GLY A 184 -18.63 -13.75 22.80
CA GLY A 184 -17.72 -12.83 22.12
C GLY A 184 -17.08 -13.42 20.85
N LYS A 185 -17.66 -14.47 20.27
CA LYS A 185 -17.21 -15.04 18.99
C LYS A 185 -17.82 -14.28 17.83
N VAL A 186 -17.03 -14.05 16.76
CA VAL A 186 -17.53 -13.44 15.52
C VAL A 186 -18.41 -14.44 14.78
N VAL A 187 -19.68 -14.11 14.62
CA VAL A 187 -20.67 -14.96 13.93
C VAL A 187 -21.16 -14.37 12.62
N ALA A 188 -20.85 -13.10 12.36
CA ALA A 188 -21.11 -12.43 11.10
C ALA A 188 -20.01 -11.38 10.85
N LEU A 189 -19.60 -11.22 9.60
CA LEU A 189 -18.66 -10.19 9.18
C LEU A 189 -18.98 -9.78 7.74
N HIS A 190 -19.22 -8.51 7.55
CA HIS A 190 -19.46 -7.91 6.25
C HIS A 190 -18.59 -6.68 6.08
N ASP A 191 -17.94 -6.56 4.92
CA ASP A 191 -17.22 -5.36 4.51
C ASP A 191 -17.81 -4.83 3.20
N SER A 192 -18.38 -3.64 3.25
CA SER A 192 -18.75 -2.87 2.07
C SER A 192 -17.56 -2.00 1.64
N PHE A 193 -16.73 -2.54 0.75
CA PHE A 193 -15.51 -1.88 0.28
C PHE A 193 -15.78 -1.03 -0.96
N VAL A 194 -15.43 0.25 -0.91
CA VAL A 194 -15.52 1.17 -2.03
C VAL A 194 -14.11 1.60 -2.46
N LYS A 195 -13.81 1.47 -3.75
CA LYS A 195 -12.51 1.80 -4.35
C LYS A 195 -12.67 2.52 -5.69
N MET A 196 -11.57 3.06 -6.22
CA MET A 196 -11.55 3.59 -7.60
C MET A 196 -11.60 2.45 -8.62
N GLU A 197 -12.29 2.68 -9.75
CA GLU A 197 -12.22 1.80 -10.92
C GLU A 197 -10.80 1.81 -11.49
N GLY A 198 -10.28 0.63 -11.84
CA GLY A 198 -8.89 0.47 -12.33
C GLY A 198 -7.82 0.46 -11.24
N GLY A 199 -8.19 0.67 -9.98
CA GLY A 199 -7.27 0.50 -8.85
C GLY A 199 -6.81 -0.97 -8.68
N PRO A 200 -5.71 -1.22 -7.98
CA PRO A 200 -5.24 -2.58 -7.71
C PRO A 200 -6.28 -3.41 -6.97
N GLY A 201 -6.23 -4.70 -7.23
CA GLY A 201 -7.20 -5.74 -6.92
C GLY A 201 -8.09 -5.65 -5.69
N ASP A 202 -9.15 -6.44 -5.72
CA ASP A 202 -10.08 -6.56 -4.60
C ASP A 202 -9.42 -7.24 -3.41
N MET A 203 -9.85 -6.86 -2.22
CA MET A 203 -9.53 -7.58 -1.00
C MET A 203 -10.10 -9.00 -1.05
N THR A 204 -9.28 -9.93 -1.40
CA THR A 204 -9.58 -11.34 -1.16
C THR A 204 -8.50 -11.93 -0.25
N GLY A 205 -8.49 -11.52 1.01
CA GLY A 205 -7.90 -12.31 2.06
C GLY A 205 -6.42 -12.11 2.43
N GLY A 206 -5.70 -11.09 1.91
CA GLY A 206 -4.29 -10.92 2.25
C GLY A 206 -3.99 -10.65 3.72
N GLY A 207 -4.80 -9.87 4.40
CA GLY A 207 -4.51 -9.42 5.77
C GLY A 207 -5.39 -9.99 6.87
N PHE A 208 -6.53 -10.59 6.53
CA PHE A 208 -7.44 -11.21 7.50
C PHE A 208 -8.06 -12.47 6.93
N PRO A 209 -8.11 -13.52 7.74
CA PRO A 209 -8.77 -14.75 7.34
C PRO A 209 -10.31 -14.62 7.39
N PHE A 210 -10.91 -13.91 6.44
CA PHE A 210 -12.36 -13.84 6.30
C PHE A 210 -13.00 -15.24 6.29
N ASN A 211 -12.28 -16.23 5.75
CA ASN A 211 -12.71 -17.63 5.71
C ASN A 211 -12.85 -18.28 7.10
N ALA A 212 -12.27 -17.68 8.16
CA ALA A 212 -12.45 -18.15 9.53
C ALA A 212 -13.82 -17.80 10.09
N VAL A 213 -14.51 -16.84 9.49
CA VAL A 213 -15.82 -16.37 9.94
C VAL A 213 -16.88 -16.94 9.01
N PRO A 214 -17.76 -17.83 9.50
CA PRO A 214 -18.85 -18.38 8.71
C PRO A 214 -19.74 -17.27 8.13
N GLY A 215 -19.98 -17.30 6.83
CA GLY A 215 -20.81 -16.31 6.15
C GLY A 215 -20.17 -14.92 5.98
N ALA A 216 -18.87 -14.77 6.25
CA ALA A 216 -18.15 -13.52 5.97
C ALA A 216 -18.27 -13.13 4.48
N ARG A 217 -18.49 -11.85 4.22
CA ARG A 217 -18.67 -11.32 2.87
C ARG A 217 -17.91 -10.02 2.69
N VAL A 218 -17.28 -9.88 1.53
CA VAL A 218 -16.76 -8.62 1.03
C VAL A 218 -17.55 -8.22 -0.20
N GLN A 219 -18.19 -7.07 -0.18
CA GLN A 219 -18.88 -6.50 -1.32
C GLN A 219 -18.13 -5.28 -1.80
N SER A 220 -17.56 -5.36 -3.00
CA SER A 220 -16.84 -4.23 -3.62
C SER A 220 -17.74 -3.38 -4.48
N SER A 221 -17.66 -2.06 -4.30
CA SER A 221 -18.23 -1.04 -5.17
C SER A 221 -17.13 -0.17 -5.76
N LYS A 222 -17.36 0.40 -6.95
CA LYS A 222 -16.36 1.19 -7.66
C LYS A 222 -16.84 2.61 -7.87
N LEU A 223 -15.98 3.57 -7.56
CA LEU A 223 -16.11 4.95 -8.03
C LEU A 223 -15.58 5.03 -9.46
N PRO A 224 -16.13 5.94 -10.31
CA PRO A 224 -15.69 6.10 -11.67
C PRO A 224 -14.19 6.38 -11.79
N ALA A 225 -13.54 5.82 -12.82
CA ALA A 225 -12.16 6.13 -13.18
C ALA A 225 -12.01 7.63 -13.51
N GLY A 226 -10.85 8.18 -13.21
CA GLY A 226 -10.55 9.59 -13.52
C GLY A 226 -9.23 10.06 -12.94
N VAL A 227 -8.81 9.43 -11.84
CA VAL A 227 -7.47 9.61 -11.25
C VAL A 227 -6.62 8.40 -11.62
N PRO A 228 -5.44 8.58 -12.25
CA PRO A 228 -4.55 7.47 -12.55
C PRO A 228 -4.14 6.76 -11.26
N THR A 229 -4.28 5.44 -11.24
CA THR A 229 -3.89 4.60 -10.10
C THR A 229 -2.95 3.49 -10.54
N GLY A 230 -2.08 3.05 -9.63
CA GLY A 230 -1.09 2.02 -9.90
C GLY A 230 -0.67 1.22 -8.66
N TYR A 231 0.35 0.40 -8.86
CA TYR A 231 0.88 -0.47 -7.83
C TYR A 231 1.86 0.29 -6.93
N TRP A 232 1.47 0.56 -5.70
CA TRP A 232 2.37 1.06 -4.66
C TRP A 232 2.71 -0.11 -3.72
N ARG A 233 3.94 -0.19 -3.22
CA ARG A 233 4.51 -1.27 -2.41
C ARG A 233 3.47 -2.07 -1.61
N ALA A 234 3.44 -3.40 -1.76
CA ALA A 234 2.40 -4.32 -1.28
C ALA A 234 0.99 -3.98 -1.83
N PRO A 235 0.79 -3.98 -3.17
CA PRO A 235 -0.46 -3.58 -3.79
C PRO A 235 -1.65 -4.39 -3.28
N GLY A 236 -2.73 -3.69 -2.92
CA GLY A 236 -3.92 -4.30 -2.32
C GLY A 236 -3.78 -4.56 -0.82
N ASP A 237 -2.65 -5.10 -0.36
CA ASP A 237 -2.48 -5.45 1.05
C ASP A 237 -2.25 -4.23 1.95
N ASN A 238 -1.61 -3.18 1.44
CA ASN A 238 -1.20 -2.02 2.25
C ASN A 238 -2.36 -1.29 2.96
N GLY A 239 -3.41 -0.88 2.24
CA GLY A 239 -4.58 -0.22 2.83
C GLY A 239 -5.55 -1.20 3.49
N ASN A 240 -5.74 -2.33 2.84
CA ASN A 240 -6.68 -3.36 3.27
C ASN A 240 -6.30 -3.99 4.61
N THR A 241 -5.02 -4.35 4.81
CA THR A 241 -4.55 -4.90 6.08
C THR A 241 -4.70 -3.88 7.20
N TRP A 242 -4.44 -2.57 6.93
CA TRP A 242 -4.67 -1.55 7.93
C TRP A 242 -6.12 -1.53 8.41
N ALA A 243 -7.08 -1.49 7.51
CA ALA A 243 -8.50 -1.44 7.86
C ALA A 243 -8.94 -2.73 8.59
N THR A 244 -8.58 -3.90 8.06
CA THR A 244 -9.03 -5.19 8.61
C THR A 244 -8.39 -5.52 9.95
N GLN A 245 -7.08 -5.32 10.11
CA GLN A 245 -6.40 -5.62 11.37
C GLN A 245 -6.75 -4.62 12.48
N SER A 246 -7.03 -3.36 12.13
CA SER A 246 -7.57 -2.39 13.08
C SER A 246 -8.99 -2.77 13.50
N PHE A 247 -9.82 -3.24 12.59
CA PHE A 247 -11.18 -3.67 12.91
C PHE A 247 -11.20 -4.97 13.74
N VAL A 248 -10.29 -5.92 13.49
CA VAL A 248 -10.14 -7.13 14.31
C VAL A 248 -9.81 -6.78 15.77
N ASP A 249 -8.94 -5.81 15.97
CA ASP A 249 -8.62 -5.30 17.31
C ASP A 249 -9.85 -4.64 17.97
N GLU A 250 -10.67 -3.89 17.20
CA GLU A 250 -11.95 -3.37 17.70
C GLU A 250 -12.92 -4.49 18.12
N LEU A 251 -13.01 -5.56 17.35
CA LEU A 251 -13.84 -6.71 17.67
C LEU A 251 -13.40 -7.38 18.98
N ALA A 252 -12.09 -7.56 19.17
CA ALA A 252 -11.55 -8.11 20.42
C ALA A 252 -11.93 -7.27 21.63
N HIS A 253 -11.77 -5.95 21.55
CA HIS A 253 -12.18 -5.02 22.62
C HIS A 253 -13.69 -4.99 22.82
N ALA A 254 -14.48 -5.03 21.75
CA ALA A 254 -15.93 -5.11 21.85
C ALA A 254 -16.41 -6.43 22.50
N ALA A 255 -15.66 -7.52 22.33
CA ALA A 255 -15.87 -8.79 22.99
C ALA A 255 -15.37 -8.83 24.45
N GLY A 256 -14.70 -7.77 24.92
CA GLY A 256 -14.06 -7.73 26.26
C GLY A 256 -12.89 -8.70 26.40
N ARG A 257 -12.21 -9.03 25.29
CA ARG A 257 -11.16 -10.04 25.22
C ARG A 257 -9.79 -9.43 24.94
N ASP A 258 -8.74 -10.08 25.40
CA ASP A 258 -7.37 -9.76 24.98
C ASP A 258 -7.22 -9.94 23.46
N PRO A 259 -6.69 -8.94 22.73
CA PRO A 259 -6.59 -8.99 21.27
C PRO A 259 -5.76 -10.18 20.76
N LEU A 260 -4.72 -10.62 21.48
CA LEU A 260 -3.91 -11.77 21.11
C LEU A 260 -4.72 -13.08 21.23
N ALA A 261 -5.38 -13.28 22.37
CA ALA A 261 -6.21 -14.46 22.56
C ALA A 261 -7.35 -14.53 21.54
N PHE A 262 -7.99 -13.38 21.26
CA PHE A 262 -9.04 -13.27 20.25
C PHE A 262 -8.53 -13.63 18.84
N SER A 263 -7.40 -13.08 18.44
CA SER A 263 -6.81 -13.34 17.11
C SER A 263 -6.35 -14.79 16.95
N LEU A 264 -5.78 -15.39 18.01
CA LEU A 264 -5.36 -16.79 17.97
C LEU A 264 -6.58 -17.74 17.83
N ASP A 265 -7.71 -17.45 18.47
CA ASP A 265 -8.94 -18.24 18.32
C ASP A 265 -9.51 -18.13 16.89
N LEU A 266 -9.48 -16.93 16.28
CA LEU A 266 -9.87 -16.76 14.89
C LEU A 266 -8.97 -17.56 13.95
N LEU A 267 -7.66 -17.53 14.16
CA LEU A 267 -6.70 -18.25 13.34
C LEU A 267 -6.83 -19.77 13.49
N ALA A 268 -7.13 -20.25 14.70
CA ALA A 268 -7.32 -21.67 14.98
C ALA A 268 -8.59 -22.25 14.30
N ALA A 269 -9.57 -21.39 13.99
CA ALA A 269 -10.77 -21.80 13.26
C ALA A 269 -10.54 -22.02 11.75
N ILE A 270 -9.37 -21.61 11.22
CA ILE A 270 -9.04 -21.79 9.80
C ILE A 270 -8.47 -23.20 9.62
N PRO A 271 -9.04 -24.01 8.73
CA PRO A 271 -8.44 -25.29 8.38
C PRO A 271 -7.01 -25.09 7.87
N SER A 272 -6.05 -25.86 8.37
CA SER A 272 -4.73 -25.92 7.78
C SER A 272 -4.87 -26.35 6.31
N ALA A 273 -4.51 -25.50 5.36
CA ALA A 273 -4.49 -25.90 3.97
C ALA A 273 -3.43 -27.00 3.83
N ALA A 274 -3.84 -28.22 3.59
CA ALA A 274 -2.96 -29.27 3.12
C ALA A 274 -2.34 -28.76 1.79
N SER A 275 -1.10 -28.32 1.82
CA SER A 275 -0.37 -27.99 0.60
C SER A 275 -0.37 -29.22 -0.28
N PRO A 276 -0.91 -29.20 -1.50
CA PRO A 276 -0.72 -30.30 -2.43
C PRO A 276 0.78 -30.33 -2.75
N GLU A 277 1.49 -31.34 -2.29
CA GLU A 277 2.82 -31.66 -2.81
C GLU A 277 2.66 -31.81 -4.33
N GLY A 278 3.20 -30.88 -5.11
CA GLY A 278 3.24 -30.99 -6.55
C GLY A 278 2.44 -29.98 -7.38
N ALA A 279 1.82 -28.96 -6.83
CA ALA A 279 1.17 -27.90 -7.62
C ALA A 279 2.24 -27.13 -8.43
N GLY A 280 2.31 -27.44 -9.73
CA GLY A 280 3.23 -26.83 -10.68
C GLY A 280 3.04 -25.31 -10.72
N ARG A 281 4.15 -24.58 -10.83
CA ARG A 281 4.23 -23.13 -10.92
C ARG A 281 3.54 -22.61 -12.18
N GLY A 282 2.22 -22.49 -12.15
CA GLY A 282 1.45 -21.70 -13.13
C GLY A 282 1.55 -20.22 -12.76
N ARG A 283 1.84 -19.36 -13.72
CA ARG A 283 2.00 -17.89 -13.59
C ARG A 283 0.67 -17.15 -13.26
N GLY A 284 -0.22 -17.75 -12.48
CA GLY A 284 -1.54 -17.20 -12.16
C GLY A 284 -2.07 -17.61 -10.78
N GLU A 285 -1.53 -18.64 -10.17
CA GLU A 285 -1.93 -19.09 -8.82
C GLU A 285 -0.96 -18.53 -7.79
N ARG A 286 -1.28 -17.33 -7.28
CA ARG A 286 -0.54 -16.65 -6.21
C ARG A 286 -0.88 -17.16 -4.80
N ASP A 287 -1.64 -18.24 -4.68
CA ASP A 287 -2.10 -18.76 -3.39
C ASP A 287 -1.70 -20.22 -3.21
N GLY A 288 -0.54 -20.46 -2.64
CA GLY A 288 -0.43 -21.52 -1.66
C GLY A 288 -1.31 -21.09 -0.49
N GLY A 289 -2.45 -21.78 -0.27
CA GLY A 289 -3.53 -21.34 0.60
C GLY A 289 -3.05 -20.84 1.98
N PHE A 290 -3.79 -19.91 2.56
CA PHE A 290 -3.47 -19.34 3.88
C PHE A 290 -3.38 -20.45 4.94
N ASP A 291 -2.23 -20.54 5.63
CA ASP A 291 -1.97 -21.49 6.73
C ASP A 291 -2.06 -20.78 8.08
N GLY A 292 -3.17 -21.03 8.80
CA GLY A 292 -3.42 -20.47 10.12
C GLY A 292 -2.34 -20.87 11.14
N THR A 293 -1.74 -22.05 10.99
CA THR A 293 -0.68 -22.53 11.91
C THR A 293 0.59 -21.71 11.77
N LYS A 294 1.01 -21.40 10.54
CA LYS A 294 2.16 -20.53 10.28
C LYS A 294 1.91 -19.12 10.79
N MET A 295 0.71 -18.59 10.56
CA MET A 295 0.35 -17.25 11.05
C MET A 295 0.33 -17.22 12.59
N MET A 296 -0.22 -18.22 13.25
CA MET A 296 -0.18 -18.33 14.71
C MET A 296 1.26 -18.42 15.23
N ALA A 297 2.15 -19.12 14.51
CA ALA A 297 3.56 -19.24 14.92
C ALA A 297 4.29 -17.89 14.89
N VAL A 298 4.14 -17.11 13.80
CA VAL A 298 4.77 -15.78 13.72
C VAL A 298 4.16 -14.82 14.74
N LEU A 299 2.83 -14.85 14.96
CA LEU A 299 2.15 -14.00 15.94
C LEU A 299 2.59 -14.31 17.37
N LYS A 300 2.56 -15.58 17.79
CA LYS A 300 3.01 -16.00 19.11
C LYS A 300 4.47 -15.60 19.36
N ARG A 301 5.33 -15.80 18.38
CA ARG A 301 6.75 -15.46 18.51
C ARG A 301 6.98 -13.96 18.61
N ALA A 302 6.26 -13.14 17.80
CA ALA A 302 6.37 -11.70 17.85
C ALA A 302 5.92 -11.13 19.21
N THR A 303 4.79 -11.59 19.71
CA THR A 303 4.24 -11.16 21.00
C THR A 303 5.07 -11.63 22.18
N GLU A 304 5.66 -12.82 22.11
CA GLU A 304 6.62 -13.31 23.12
C GLU A 304 7.86 -12.42 23.18
N ILE A 305 8.51 -12.12 22.04
CA ILE A 305 9.72 -11.28 21.98
C ILE A 305 9.41 -9.85 22.46
N ALA A 306 8.26 -9.29 22.04
CA ALA A 306 7.83 -7.95 22.43
C ALA A 306 7.35 -7.87 23.90
N GLY A 307 7.16 -9.01 24.57
CA GLY A 307 6.68 -9.06 25.95
C GLY A 307 5.22 -8.59 26.07
N TRP A 308 4.34 -9.09 25.20
CA TRP A 308 2.90 -8.81 25.22
C TRP A 308 2.27 -9.05 26.58
N GLY A 309 1.31 -8.20 26.97
CA GLY A 309 0.57 -8.33 28.22
C GLY A 309 1.28 -7.80 29.48
N LYS A 310 2.49 -7.26 29.36
CA LYS A 310 3.14 -6.58 30.50
C LYS A 310 2.42 -5.25 30.77
N PRO A 311 2.19 -4.91 32.08
CA PRO A 311 1.61 -3.61 32.44
C PRO A 311 2.45 -2.46 31.89
N ARG A 312 1.77 -1.42 31.40
CA ARG A 312 2.39 -0.22 30.83
C ARG A 312 1.87 1.03 31.52
N PRO A 313 2.70 2.08 31.65
CA PRO A 313 2.24 3.37 32.11
C PRO A 313 1.13 3.92 31.23
N ARG A 314 0.28 4.78 31.80
CA ARG A 314 -0.75 5.50 31.03
C ARG A 314 -0.11 6.37 29.96
N GLY A 315 -0.64 6.35 28.76
CA GLY A 315 -0.06 7.01 27.58
C GLY A 315 0.94 6.12 26.82
N GLU A 316 1.31 4.96 27.36
CA GLU A 316 2.06 3.94 26.62
C GLU A 316 1.13 2.80 26.21
N GLY A 317 1.35 2.28 25.01
CA GLY A 317 0.53 1.20 24.45
C GLY A 317 1.33 0.26 23.59
N GLN A 318 0.81 -0.96 23.50
CA GLN A 318 1.31 -1.99 22.60
C GLN A 318 0.17 -2.46 21.71
N GLY A 319 0.45 -2.60 20.43
CA GLY A 319 -0.48 -3.13 19.44
C GLY A 319 0.23 -4.05 18.47
N PHE A 320 -0.48 -4.98 17.90
CA PHE A 320 0.05 -5.85 16.87
C PHE A 320 -0.86 -5.90 15.65
N ALA A 321 -0.31 -6.39 14.55
CA ALA A 321 -1.04 -6.78 13.37
C ALA A 321 -0.32 -7.89 12.61
N ILE A 322 -1.07 -8.60 11.78
CA ILE A 322 -0.59 -9.74 10.99
C ILE A 322 -0.95 -9.56 9.52
N THR A 323 -0.15 -10.18 8.66
CA THR A 323 -0.45 -10.26 7.22
C THR A 323 0.12 -11.52 6.59
N HIS A 324 -0.55 -12.02 5.56
CA HIS A 324 -0.02 -12.96 4.59
C HIS A 324 0.05 -12.26 3.24
N SER A 325 1.24 -11.99 2.77
CA SER A 325 1.50 -11.25 1.53
C SER A 325 2.69 -11.84 0.80
N ASN A 326 2.62 -11.98 -0.52
CA ASN A 326 3.65 -12.61 -1.34
C ASN A 326 4.12 -13.97 -0.80
N ASN A 327 3.19 -14.78 -0.27
CA ASN A 327 3.42 -16.07 0.39
C ASN A 327 4.29 -16.03 1.65
N ALA A 328 4.56 -14.86 2.21
CA ALA A 328 5.20 -14.69 3.50
C ALA A 328 4.18 -14.38 4.60
N TYR A 329 4.40 -14.89 5.79
CA TYR A 329 3.62 -14.61 7.00
C TYR A 329 4.38 -13.64 7.87
N VAL A 330 3.74 -12.55 8.25
CA VAL A 330 4.38 -11.49 9.06
C VAL A 330 3.48 -11.10 10.22
N ALA A 331 4.07 -10.99 11.41
CA ALA A 331 3.47 -10.35 12.55
C ALA A 331 4.37 -9.19 13.01
N ILE A 332 3.78 -8.03 13.27
CA ILE A 332 4.49 -6.87 13.82
C ILE A 332 3.82 -6.47 15.13
N VAL A 333 4.65 -6.22 16.14
CA VAL A 333 4.25 -5.59 17.39
C VAL A 333 4.89 -4.20 17.46
N ALA A 334 4.07 -3.19 17.74
CA ALA A 334 4.51 -1.80 17.93
C ALA A 334 4.34 -1.40 19.39
N ASP A 335 5.37 -0.75 19.94
CA ASP A 335 5.36 -0.08 21.23
C ASP A 335 5.34 1.43 20.99
N VAL A 336 4.36 2.14 21.54
CA VAL A 336 4.21 3.58 21.36
C VAL A 336 4.06 4.29 22.70
N ALA A 337 4.45 5.57 22.71
CA ALA A 337 4.07 6.52 23.74
C ALA A 337 3.31 7.69 23.09
N VAL A 338 2.25 8.14 23.72
CA VAL A 338 1.48 9.32 23.31
C VAL A 338 1.41 10.28 24.49
N SER A 339 1.92 11.50 24.30
CA SER A 339 1.84 12.51 25.35
C SER A 339 0.38 12.95 25.58
N ARG A 340 0.09 13.63 26.70
CA ARG A 340 -1.26 14.17 26.95
C ARG A 340 -1.68 15.18 25.89
N GLU A 341 -0.73 15.88 25.31
CA GLU A 341 -0.91 16.83 24.21
C GLU A 341 -1.16 16.16 22.87
N GLY A 342 -0.98 14.83 22.79
CA GLY A 342 -1.22 14.01 21.60
C GLY A 342 0.02 13.81 20.72
N GLU A 343 1.22 14.03 21.24
CA GLU A 343 2.45 13.76 20.50
C GLU A 343 2.77 12.26 20.49
N LEU A 344 2.84 11.67 19.31
CA LEU A 344 3.13 10.26 19.11
C LEU A 344 4.64 10.03 19.02
N THR A 345 5.12 9.05 19.78
CA THR A 345 6.47 8.49 19.65
C THR A 345 6.37 6.98 19.50
N ILE A 346 6.95 6.42 18.43
CA ILE A 346 7.07 4.99 18.27
C ILE A 346 8.37 4.56 18.94
N GLN A 347 8.28 3.78 20.02
CA GLN A 347 9.43 3.41 20.85
C GLN A 347 10.16 2.19 20.29
N LYS A 348 9.41 1.21 19.77
CA LYS A 348 9.96 -0.04 19.27
C LYS A 348 9.03 -0.67 18.24
N LEU A 349 9.64 -1.34 17.26
CA LEU A 349 8.96 -2.26 16.34
C LEU A 349 9.63 -3.62 16.41
N THR A 350 8.84 -4.67 16.59
CA THR A 350 9.30 -6.06 16.59
C THR A 350 8.55 -6.82 15.50
N ALA A 351 9.26 -7.28 14.48
CA ALA A 351 8.69 -8.09 13.40
C ALA A 351 9.16 -9.54 13.50
N VAL A 352 8.25 -10.48 13.28
CA VAL A 352 8.58 -11.89 13.05
C VAL A 352 8.02 -12.30 11.70
N VAL A 353 8.86 -12.95 10.89
CA VAL A 353 8.59 -13.29 9.50
C VAL A 353 8.86 -14.78 9.24
N ASP A 354 7.91 -15.45 8.61
CA ASP A 354 8.13 -16.73 7.90
C ASP A 354 8.06 -16.49 6.40
N ALA A 355 9.22 -16.50 5.76
CA ALA A 355 9.38 -16.31 4.31
C ALA A 355 10.14 -17.49 3.66
N GLY A 356 10.07 -18.67 4.27
CA GLY A 356 10.85 -19.80 3.83
C GLY A 356 12.34 -19.63 4.10
N LEU A 357 13.17 -20.24 3.25
CA LEU A 357 14.62 -20.16 3.38
C LEU A 357 15.13 -18.73 3.12
N ILE A 358 15.84 -18.15 4.08
CA ILE A 358 16.47 -16.83 3.94
C ILE A 358 17.84 -16.99 3.29
N ILE A 359 18.00 -16.46 2.08
CA ILE A 359 19.23 -16.59 1.28
C ILE A 359 20.31 -15.61 1.76
N ASN A 360 19.91 -14.36 2.06
CA ASN A 360 20.80 -13.31 2.54
C ASN A 360 20.13 -12.60 3.72
N LEU A 361 20.61 -12.86 4.93
CA LEU A 361 20.00 -12.37 6.17
C LEU A 361 20.00 -10.86 6.25
N SER A 362 21.14 -10.21 6.01
CA SER A 362 21.26 -8.75 6.09
C SER A 362 20.35 -8.02 5.09
N SER A 363 20.25 -8.53 3.85
CA SER A 363 19.32 -7.97 2.86
C SER A 363 17.87 -8.22 3.25
N ALA A 364 17.55 -9.38 3.80
CA ALA A 364 16.21 -9.73 4.26
C ALA A 364 15.75 -8.80 5.41
N GLU A 365 16.61 -8.60 6.42
CA GLU A 365 16.37 -7.66 7.52
C GLU A 365 16.13 -6.23 6.98
N SER A 366 17.01 -5.74 6.10
CA SER A 366 16.89 -4.41 5.50
C SER A 366 15.59 -4.22 4.72
N GLN A 367 15.11 -5.26 4.00
CA GLN A 367 13.84 -5.20 3.28
C GLN A 367 12.65 -5.09 4.24
N VAL A 368 12.62 -5.87 5.31
CA VAL A 368 11.52 -5.83 6.28
C VAL A 368 11.53 -4.53 7.08
N GLN A 369 12.70 -4.08 7.54
CA GLN A 369 12.85 -2.80 8.25
C GLN A 369 12.38 -1.62 7.37
N GLY A 370 12.88 -1.55 6.12
CA GLY A 370 12.48 -0.52 5.17
C GLY A 370 10.98 -0.57 4.85
N ALA A 371 10.38 -1.76 4.77
CA ALA A 371 8.95 -1.92 4.53
C ALA A 371 8.10 -1.42 5.72
N MET A 372 8.50 -1.74 6.95
CA MET A 372 7.82 -1.22 8.16
C MET A 372 7.86 0.29 8.22
N LEU A 373 9.04 0.90 8.03
CA LEU A 373 9.21 2.36 8.09
C LEU A 373 8.43 3.07 6.97
N ASP A 374 8.38 2.49 5.78
CA ASP A 374 7.62 3.01 4.64
C ASP A 374 6.11 2.96 4.92
N GLY A 375 5.58 1.84 5.42
CA GLY A 375 4.18 1.69 5.81
C GLY A 375 3.76 2.66 6.93
N ILE A 376 4.63 2.87 7.92
CA ILE A 376 4.38 3.84 9.00
C ILE A 376 4.43 5.27 8.46
N SER A 377 5.42 5.61 7.62
CA SER A 377 5.52 6.92 6.99
C SER A 377 4.26 7.27 6.21
N ALA A 378 3.76 6.30 5.42
CA ALA A 378 2.53 6.45 4.67
C ALA A 378 1.31 6.67 5.57
N ALA A 379 1.16 5.86 6.63
CA ALA A 379 0.04 5.97 7.54
C ALA A 379 0.09 7.22 8.44
N TRP A 380 1.29 7.68 8.79
CA TRP A 380 1.43 8.80 9.72
C TRP A 380 1.25 10.15 9.05
N PHE A 381 1.81 10.35 7.84
CA PHE A 381 1.98 11.68 7.25
C PHE A 381 1.35 11.86 5.87
N GLN A 382 1.28 10.81 5.06
CA GLN A 382 1.16 10.96 3.62
C GLN A 382 -0.28 10.96 3.12
N LYS A 383 -0.60 11.88 2.25
CA LYS A 383 -1.83 11.88 1.46
C LYS A 383 -1.66 12.69 0.17
N ILE A 384 -2.37 12.28 -0.86
CA ILE A 384 -2.65 13.10 -2.04
C ILE A 384 -4.13 13.45 -2.03
N THR A 385 -4.41 14.74 -2.15
CA THR A 385 -5.75 15.30 -2.23
C THR A 385 -6.03 15.73 -3.67
N ILE A 386 -7.10 15.24 -4.25
CA ILE A 386 -7.53 15.70 -5.57
C ILE A 386 -8.46 16.88 -5.38
N ARG A 387 -8.16 17.98 -6.08
CA ARG A 387 -8.96 19.21 -6.15
C ARG A 387 -9.12 19.61 -7.60
N ARG A 388 -10.37 19.68 -8.07
CA ARG A 388 -10.67 20.05 -9.46
C ARG A 388 -9.85 19.23 -10.48
N GLY A 389 -9.68 17.94 -10.23
CA GLY A 389 -8.97 17.01 -11.11
C GLY A 389 -7.45 17.03 -11.04
N ALA A 390 -6.85 17.82 -10.16
CA ALA A 390 -5.41 17.92 -9.97
C ALA A 390 -5.01 17.53 -8.55
N ALA A 391 -3.79 17.00 -8.38
CA ALA A 391 -3.19 16.79 -7.06
C ALA A 391 -2.86 18.14 -6.41
N ALA A 392 -3.26 18.31 -5.17
CA ALA A 392 -2.95 19.51 -4.39
C ALA A 392 -1.51 19.49 -3.85
N GLU A 393 -1.03 18.30 -3.48
CA GLU A 393 0.33 18.07 -3.01
C GLU A 393 1.24 17.75 -4.21
N THR A 394 2.19 18.62 -4.50
CA THR A 394 3.03 18.52 -5.70
C THR A 394 4.53 18.39 -5.40
N ASN A 395 4.94 18.51 -4.14
CA ASN A 395 6.33 18.35 -3.72
C ASN A 395 6.39 17.98 -2.23
N PHE A 396 7.58 17.73 -1.69
CA PHE A 396 7.81 17.29 -0.31
C PHE A 396 7.48 18.33 0.78
N ASP A 397 7.27 19.59 0.43
CA ASP A 397 6.75 20.62 1.34
C ASP A 397 5.25 20.43 1.63
N GLY A 398 4.47 19.99 0.63
CA GLY A 398 3.06 19.65 0.75
C GLY A 398 2.80 18.16 1.04
N TYR A 399 3.79 17.30 0.83
CA TYR A 399 3.71 15.85 1.03
C TYR A 399 4.76 15.39 2.04
N PRO A 400 4.49 15.59 3.34
CA PRO A 400 5.46 15.25 4.37
C PRO A 400 5.67 13.73 4.44
N MET A 401 6.91 13.35 4.68
CA MET A 401 7.34 11.97 4.91
C MET A 401 8.02 11.86 6.27
N MET A 402 8.06 10.67 6.83
CA MET A 402 8.79 10.39 8.05
C MET A 402 10.27 10.78 7.90
N ARG A 403 10.81 11.48 8.88
CA ARG A 403 12.21 11.90 8.95
C ARG A 403 12.94 11.12 10.05
N MET A 404 14.27 11.23 10.11
CA MET A 404 15.10 10.51 11.08
C MET A 404 14.67 10.72 12.54
N ASN A 405 14.19 11.91 12.89
CA ASN A 405 13.69 12.21 14.23
C ASN A 405 12.37 11.53 14.61
N HIS A 406 11.62 11.03 13.62
CA HIS A 406 10.41 10.23 13.84
C HIS A 406 10.69 8.72 13.82
N SER A 407 11.90 8.33 13.42
CA SER A 407 12.26 6.91 13.31
C SER A 407 12.29 6.24 14.69
N PRO A 408 11.69 5.06 14.85
CA PRO A 408 11.81 4.31 16.09
C PRO A 408 13.27 4.03 16.42
N PRO A 409 13.71 4.18 17.68
CA PRO A 409 15.08 3.87 18.07
C PRO A 409 15.41 2.38 17.98
N VAL A 410 14.41 1.52 18.01
CA VAL A 410 14.57 0.06 17.93
C VAL A 410 13.65 -0.52 16.88
N VAL A 411 14.24 -1.17 15.87
CA VAL A 411 13.52 -1.88 14.79
C VAL A 411 14.14 -3.27 14.67
N GLU A 412 13.48 -4.28 15.24
CA GLU A 412 13.95 -5.67 15.29
C GLU A 412 13.21 -6.53 14.28
N VAL A 413 13.95 -7.37 13.58
CA VAL A 413 13.41 -8.37 12.65
C VAL A 413 13.91 -9.76 13.02
N HIS A 414 13.00 -10.70 13.15
CA HIS A 414 13.29 -12.09 13.46
C HIS A 414 12.65 -12.99 12.39
N PHE A 415 13.38 -14.01 11.96
CA PHE A 415 12.89 -14.97 10.99
C PHE A 415 12.61 -16.33 11.65
N ILE A 416 11.47 -16.92 11.28
CA ILE A 416 11.22 -18.34 11.59
C ILE A 416 12.16 -19.18 10.72
N LYS A 417 12.88 -20.11 11.33
CA LYS A 417 13.71 -21.07 10.60
C LYS A 417 12.81 -21.99 9.79
N SER A 418 12.97 -21.98 8.49
CA SER A 418 12.17 -22.76 7.56
C SER A 418 13.05 -23.38 6.47
N VAL A 419 12.66 -24.55 5.99
CA VAL A 419 13.24 -25.24 4.82
C VAL A 419 12.35 -25.10 3.59
N SER A 420 11.20 -24.41 3.71
CA SER A 420 10.32 -24.14 2.59
C SER A 420 11.02 -23.26 1.55
N PRO A 421 10.60 -23.31 0.28
CA PRO A 421 11.14 -22.42 -0.75
C PRO A 421 11.07 -20.94 -0.33
N PRO A 422 12.06 -20.10 -0.75
CA PRO A 422 12.03 -18.67 -0.48
C PRO A 422 10.78 -18.00 -1.07
N THR A 423 10.23 -17.02 -0.33
CA THR A 423 9.09 -16.20 -0.76
C THR A 423 9.52 -14.76 -1.02
N GLY A 424 8.56 -13.87 -1.38
CA GLY A 424 8.82 -12.44 -1.50
C GLY A 424 9.06 -11.78 -0.14
N LEU A 425 10.05 -10.88 -0.05
CA LEU A 425 10.37 -10.13 1.18
C LEU A 425 10.36 -8.61 1.01
N GLY A 426 10.27 -8.11 -0.23
CA GLY A 426 10.29 -6.68 -0.50
C GLY A 426 9.08 -5.91 0.02
N GLU A 427 7.96 -6.59 0.25
CA GLU A 427 6.65 -6.01 0.51
C GLU A 427 6.01 -6.43 1.84
N PRO A 428 6.11 -7.70 2.30
CA PRO A 428 5.26 -8.21 3.38
C PRO A 428 5.40 -7.51 4.73
N GLY A 429 6.52 -6.83 5.00
CA GLY A 429 6.71 -6.04 6.22
C GLY A 429 5.91 -4.74 6.26
N LEU A 430 5.34 -4.29 5.14
CA LEU A 430 4.65 -3.00 5.06
C LEU A 430 3.21 -3.06 5.59
N PRO A 431 2.34 -3.99 5.14
CA PRO A 431 0.92 -3.95 5.47
C PRO A 431 0.60 -3.99 6.97
N PRO A 432 1.27 -4.81 7.82
CA PRO A 432 0.93 -4.89 9.24
C PRO A 432 1.53 -3.75 10.09
N ALA A 433 2.43 -2.93 9.55
CA ALA A 433 3.10 -1.88 10.31
C ALA A 433 2.14 -0.76 10.75
N ALA A 434 1.32 -0.26 9.84
CA ALA A 434 0.35 0.79 10.12
C ALA A 434 -0.70 0.37 11.17
N PRO A 435 -1.40 -0.78 11.03
CA PRO A 435 -2.39 -1.19 12.01
C PRO A 435 -1.77 -1.55 13.37
N ALA A 436 -0.56 -2.10 13.43
CA ALA A 436 0.12 -2.35 14.70
C ALA A 436 0.31 -1.02 15.48
N VAL A 437 0.74 0.05 14.81
CA VAL A 437 0.87 1.38 15.43
C VAL A 437 -0.49 1.95 15.82
N CYS A 438 -1.53 1.85 14.97
CA CYS A 438 -2.87 2.36 15.27
C CYS A 438 -3.50 1.62 16.46
N ASN A 439 -3.32 0.31 16.57
CA ASN A 439 -3.79 -0.49 17.70
C ASN A 439 -3.02 -0.15 19.00
N ALA A 440 -1.70 0.12 18.90
CA ALA A 440 -0.91 0.61 20.03
C ALA A 440 -1.36 2.00 20.50
N ILE A 441 -1.70 2.91 19.59
CA ILE A 441 -2.28 4.23 19.92
C ILE A 441 -3.59 4.05 20.67
N PHE A 442 -4.45 3.14 20.23
CA PHE A 442 -5.69 2.85 20.96
C PHE A 442 -5.42 2.32 22.37
N ALA A 443 -4.50 1.38 22.51
CA ALA A 443 -4.12 0.83 23.83
C ALA A 443 -3.56 1.93 24.76
N ALA A 444 -2.82 2.91 24.21
CA ALA A 444 -2.25 4.03 24.97
C ALA A 444 -3.27 5.09 25.37
N THR A 445 -4.27 5.37 24.53
CA THR A 445 -5.10 6.60 24.61
C THR A 445 -6.61 6.34 24.61
N GLY A 446 -7.06 5.16 24.21
CA GLY A 446 -8.47 4.87 23.91
C GLY A 446 -8.97 5.48 22.60
N LYS A 447 -8.09 6.08 21.76
CA LYS A 447 -8.47 6.71 20.49
C LYS A 447 -8.28 5.74 19.32
N ARG A 448 -9.35 5.45 18.58
CA ARG A 448 -9.28 4.67 17.35
C ARG A 448 -8.92 5.55 16.17
N ILE A 449 -7.93 5.12 15.40
CA ILE A 449 -7.56 5.75 14.12
C ILE A 449 -8.34 5.03 13.02
N ARG A 450 -9.32 5.72 12.45
CA ARG A 450 -10.17 5.19 11.38
C ARG A 450 -10.03 5.96 10.06
N THR A 451 -9.24 7.02 10.07
CA THR A 451 -8.88 7.81 8.89
C THR A 451 -7.38 8.04 8.85
N LEU A 452 -6.76 7.80 7.72
CA LEU A 452 -5.35 8.14 7.51
C LEU A 452 -5.22 9.47 6.72
N PRO A 453 -4.15 10.23 6.92
CA PRO A 453 -3.00 9.98 7.80
C PRO A 453 -3.29 10.34 9.27
N ILE A 454 -2.55 9.71 10.18
CA ILE A 454 -2.67 9.87 11.65
C ILE A 454 -2.53 11.34 12.09
N VAL A 455 -1.66 12.13 11.43
CA VAL A 455 -1.48 13.57 11.74
C VAL A 455 -2.76 14.40 11.60
N GLY A 456 -3.79 13.89 10.92
CA GLY A 456 -5.12 14.52 10.84
C GLY A 456 -6.00 14.29 12.07
N GLU A 457 -5.60 13.36 12.95
CA GLU A 457 -6.39 12.91 14.09
C GLU A 457 -5.89 13.50 15.42
N SER A 458 -6.81 13.82 16.31
CA SER A 458 -6.45 14.27 17.66
C SER A 458 -6.16 13.09 18.57
N LEU A 459 -4.91 12.90 18.96
CA LEU A 459 -4.48 11.85 19.89
C LEU A 459 -4.52 12.29 21.36
N LYS A 460 -4.94 13.53 21.67
CA LYS A 460 -5.02 14.05 23.07
C LYS A 460 -5.90 13.14 23.92
N TRP A 461 -5.45 12.88 25.15
CA TRP A 461 -6.15 12.05 26.11
C TRP A 461 -6.11 12.66 27.53
N SER A 462 -7.06 12.30 28.39
CA SER A 462 -7.25 12.84 29.75
C SER A 462 -6.86 11.83 30.83
#